data_9ad264259e4c8e42d479a3cf520881d9
#
_entry.id   9ad264259e4c8e42d479a3cf520881d9
#
_cell.length_a   1.000
_cell.length_b   1.000
_cell.length_c   1.000
_cell.angle_alpha   90.00
_cell.angle_beta   90.00
_cell.angle_gamma   90.00
#
_symmetry.space_group_name_H-M   'P 1'
#
loop_
_entity.id
_entity.type
_entity.pdbx_description
1 polymer ?
#
loop_
_entity_poly.entity_id
_entity_poly.type
_entity_poly.pdbx_seq_one_letter_code
_entity_poly.pdbx_strand_id
1 'polypeptide(L)'
;MDLQLNDKTALITGSTGGIGLAIARKLAVEGAKVIIAGRTQAKLDQAVGSIRGAGGAHVKGVLADPATTDGAATLLAASPFVDILVNNLGIYEIKNFIDITDEDWRRYFEINVLSGARLARAYFSGMLQKNWGRIIFISSESGFVTPGSMIHYGMTKTAQLAISRGLGEMTKGTKVTVNSVLPGPTRSEGIVDFLKSLASDPEAPPERIEREFFAKGRPSSLLQRLIEPEEIANLVAYVASPLSSATNGAALRVDGGVIPTIG
;
A
#
# COMPACT_ATOMS: atom_id res chain seq x y z
N MET A 1 2.71 1.14 -22.90
CA MET A 1 4.05 1.68 -22.48
C MET A 1 4.80 0.50 -21.89
N ASP A 2 5.99 0.22 -22.32
CA ASP A 2 6.83 -0.79 -21.65
C ASP A 2 7.42 -0.19 -20.37
N LEU A 3 7.08 -0.74 -19.22
CA LEU A 3 7.58 -0.28 -17.92
C LEU A 3 8.96 -0.82 -17.55
N GLN A 4 9.57 -1.64 -18.41
CA GLN A 4 10.92 -2.20 -18.22
C GLN A 4 11.09 -2.94 -16.87
N LEU A 5 10.06 -3.68 -16.47
CA LEU A 5 10.04 -4.42 -15.20
C LEU A 5 10.49 -5.88 -15.35
N ASN A 6 10.80 -6.31 -16.56
CA ASN A 6 11.37 -7.64 -16.81
C ASN A 6 12.60 -7.85 -15.92
N ASP A 7 12.70 -9.04 -15.34
CA ASP A 7 13.79 -9.45 -14.42
C ASP A 7 13.88 -8.69 -13.08
N LYS A 8 13.02 -7.72 -12.81
CA LYS A 8 12.94 -7.10 -11.49
C LYS A 8 12.21 -8.00 -10.51
N THR A 9 12.74 -8.11 -9.30
CA THR A 9 12.10 -8.84 -8.21
C THR A 9 11.35 -7.86 -7.31
N ALA A 10 10.04 -8.03 -7.16
CA ALA A 10 9.18 -7.19 -6.36
C ALA A 10 8.59 -7.96 -5.18
N LEU A 11 8.74 -7.43 -3.96
CA LEU A 11 8.05 -7.91 -2.75
C LEU A 11 6.92 -6.95 -2.43
N ILE A 12 5.71 -7.47 -2.29
CA ILE A 12 4.52 -6.73 -1.91
C ILE A 12 3.96 -7.28 -0.60
N THR A 13 3.81 -6.45 0.43
CA THR A 13 3.18 -6.83 1.68
C THR A 13 1.67 -6.58 1.64
N GLY A 14 0.89 -7.35 2.44
CA GLY A 14 -0.57 -7.23 2.41
C GLY A 14 -1.18 -7.55 1.06
N SER A 15 -0.65 -8.54 0.36
CA SER A 15 -0.85 -8.78 -1.09
C SER A 15 -1.79 -9.94 -1.41
N THR A 16 -2.53 -10.48 -0.43
CA THR A 16 -3.51 -11.56 -0.65
C THR A 16 -4.89 -11.05 -1.04
N GLY A 17 -5.12 -9.72 -1.06
CA GLY A 17 -6.38 -9.09 -1.41
C GLY A 17 -6.23 -7.60 -1.71
N GLY A 18 -7.31 -6.95 -2.13
CA GLY A 18 -7.42 -5.50 -2.30
C GLY A 18 -6.30 -4.87 -3.14
N ILE A 19 -5.83 -3.70 -2.68
CA ILE A 19 -4.80 -2.90 -3.36
C ILE A 19 -3.52 -3.71 -3.58
N GLY A 20 -3.07 -4.45 -2.55
CA GLY A 20 -1.82 -5.21 -2.62
C GLY A 20 -1.87 -6.32 -3.68
N LEU A 21 -3.01 -7.01 -3.83
CA LEU A 21 -3.19 -8.03 -4.86
C LEU A 21 -3.23 -7.40 -6.26
N ALA A 22 -3.91 -6.28 -6.43
CA ALA A 22 -3.95 -5.55 -7.70
C ALA A 22 -2.54 -5.08 -8.12
N ILE A 23 -1.75 -4.55 -7.18
CA ILE A 23 -0.35 -4.18 -7.40
C ILE A 23 0.47 -5.41 -7.82
N ALA A 24 0.34 -6.52 -7.09
CA ALA A 24 1.07 -7.75 -7.40
C ALA A 24 0.74 -8.29 -8.79
N ARG A 25 -0.54 -8.30 -9.18
CA ARG A 25 -0.98 -8.65 -10.55
C ARG A 25 -0.37 -7.73 -11.59
N LYS A 26 -0.47 -6.43 -11.39
CA LYS A 26 0.01 -5.44 -12.34
C LYS A 26 1.50 -5.58 -12.57
N LEU A 27 2.32 -5.67 -11.52
CA LEU A 27 3.75 -5.85 -11.63
C LEU A 27 4.13 -7.19 -12.30
N ALA A 28 3.39 -8.26 -12.01
CA ALA A 28 3.61 -9.56 -12.62
C ALA A 28 3.30 -9.58 -14.13
N VAL A 29 2.21 -8.92 -14.55
CA VAL A 29 1.84 -8.77 -15.97
C VAL A 29 2.86 -7.91 -16.72
N GLU A 30 3.46 -6.92 -16.05
CA GLU A 30 4.54 -6.08 -16.59
C GLU A 30 5.92 -6.80 -16.58
N GLY A 31 5.95 -8.10 -16.25
CA GLY A 31 7.15 -8.95 -16.35
C GLY A 31 7.99 -9.09 -15.08
N ALA A 32 7.60 -8.48 -13.96
CA ALA A 32 8.33 -8.62 -12.71
C ALA A 32 8.18 -10.02 -12.09
N LYS A 33 9.22 -10.48 -11.40
CA LYS A 33 9.19 -11.64 -10.50
C LYS A 33 8.56 -11.19 -9.18
N VAL A 34 7.35 -11.63 -8.89
CA VAL A 34 6.56 -11.12 -7.77
C VAL A 34 6.60 -12.06 -6.58
N ILE A 35 6.85 -11.51 -5.40
CA ILE A 35 6.76 -12.20 -4.11
C ILE A 35 5.62 -11.58 -3.33
N ILE A 36 4.66 -12.41 -2.91
CA ILE A 36 3.54 -12.02 -2.08
C ILE A 36 3.61 -12.70 -0.71
N ALA A 37 3.11 -12.02 0.31
CA ALA A 37 3.07 -12.52 1.68
C ALA A 37 1.62 -12.68 2.16
N GLY A 38 1.36 -13.74 2.90
CA GLY A 38 0.05 -14.01 3.48
C GLY A 38 0.16 -14.80 4.78
N ARG A 39 -0.83 -14.61 5.68
CA ARG A 39 -0.89 -15.27 6.99
C ARG A 39 -1.53 -16.66 6.97
N THR A 40 -2.25 -16.98 5.91
CA THR A 40 -2.90 -18.29 5.74
C THR A 40 -2.60 -18.86 4.37
N GLN A 41 -2.33 -20.16 4.32
CA GLN A 41 -1.99 -20.85 3.07
C GLN A 41 -3.10 -20.73 2.02
N ALA A 42 -4.37 -20.91 2.42
CA ALA A 42 -5.50 -20.85 1.50
C ALA A 42 -5.62 -19.49 0.77
N LYS A 43 -5.51 -18.36 1.50
CA LYS A 43 -5.54 -17.02 0.88
C LYS A 43 -4.32 -16.79 0.00
N LEU A 44 -3.17 -17.30 0.40
CA LEU A 44 -1.93 -17.19 -0.36
C LEU A 44 -2.02 -17.95 -1.69
N ASP A 45 -2.52 -19.19 -1.67
CA ASP A 45 -2.70 -20.02 -2.86
C ASP A 45 -3.73 -19.40 -3.82
N GLN A 46 -4.83 -18.88 -3.29
CA GLN A 46 -5.83 -18.16 -4.08
C GLN A 46 -5.22 -16.93 -4.77
N ALA A 47 -4.43 -16.13 -4.04
CA ALA A 47 -3.77 -14.94 -4.60
C ALA A 47 -2.73 -15.31 -5.67
N VAL A 48 -1.91 -16.34 -5.43
CA VAL A 48 -0.97 -16.89 -6.44
C VAL A 48 -1.70 -17.35 -7.68
N GLY A 49 -2.80 -18.11 -7.52
CA GLY A 49 -3.63 -18.56 -8.62
C GLY A 49 -4.21 -17.40 -9.44
N SER A 50 -4.68 -16.37 -8.74
CA SER A 50 -5.22 -15.15 -9.34
C SER A 50 -4.18 -14.36 -10.16
N ILE A 51 -2.94 -14.24 -9.65
CA ILE A 51 -1.85 -13.56 -10.35
C ILE A 51 -1.45 -14.36 -11.61
N ARG A 52 -1.33 -15.68 -11.50
CA ARG A 52 -1.02 -16.55 -12.64
C ARG A 52 -2.11 -16.50 -13.72
N GLY A 53 -3.37 -16.53 -13.32
CA GLY A 53 -4.51 -16.42 -14.22
C GLY A 53 -4.58 -15.10 -14.99
N ALA A 54 -3.99 -14.03 -14.44
CA ALA A 54 -3.86 -12.73 -15.10
C ALA A 54 -2.64 -12.63 -16.05
N GLY A 55 -1.84 -13.69 -16.20
CA GLY A 55 -0.64 -13.71 -17.04
C GLY A 55 0.68 -13.50 -16.30
N GLY A 56 0.66 -13.44 -14.97
CA GLY A 56 1.88 -13.33 -14.14
C GLY A 56 2.65 -14.66 -14.09
N ALA A 57 3.67 -14.81 -14.92
CA ALA A 57 4.43 -16.07 -15.03
C ALA A 57 5.26 -16.41 -13.79
N HIS A 58 5.80 -15.39 -13.10
CA HIS A 58 6.76 -15.56 -12.02
C HIS A 58 6.23 -15.00 -10.70
N VAL A 59 5.41 -15.79 -9.99
CA VAL A 59 4.89 -15.44 -8.67
C VAL A 59 5.26 -16.49 -7.63
N LYS A 60 5.76 -16.03 -6.46
CA LYS A 60 6.09 -16.83 -5.29
C LYS A 60 5.26 -16.35 -4.10
N GLY A 61 4.52 -17.25 -3.47
CA GLY A 61 3.87 -17.01 -2.20
C GLY A 61 4.80 -17.35 -1.02
N VAL A 62 4.81 -16.54 0.02
CA VAL A 62 5.53 -16.79 1.28
C VAL A 62 4.54 -16.71 2.44
N LEU A 63 4.40 -17.81 3.18
CA LEU A 63 3.57 -17.87 4.39
C LEU A 63 4.29 -17.12 5.51
N ALA A 64 3.93 -15.88 5.73
CA ALA A 64 4.53 -15.00 6.74
C ALA A 64 3.58 -13.88 7.11
N ASP A 65 3.66 -13.40 8.36
CA ASP A 65 3.01 -12.15 8.78
C ASP A 65 4.04 -11.01 8.78
N PRO A 66 4.02 -10.11 7.78
CA PRO A 66 4.99 -9.02 7.70
C PRO A 66 4.92 -8.02 8.87
N ALA A 67 3.85 -8.04 9.67
CA ALA A 67 3.73 -7.20 10.86
C ALA A 67 4.72 -7.60 11.96
N THR A 68 5.09 -8.89 12.02
CA THR A 68 5.94 -9.44 13.07
C THR A 68 7.42 -9.45 12.68
N THR A 69 8.30 -9.48 13.68
CA THR A 69 9.74 -9.63 13.46
C THR A 69 10.07 -10.98 12.80
N ASP A 70 9.43 -12.06 13.24
CA ASP A 70 9.65 -13.40 12.70
C ASP A 70 9.14 -13.54 11.27
N GLY A 71 7.98 -12.93 10.96
CA GLY A 71 7.47 -12.90 9.60
C GLY A 71 8.36 -12.09 8.66
N ALA A 72 8.92 -10.97 9.11
CA ALA A 72 9.91 -10.23 8.35
C ALA A 72 11.19 -11.04 8.12
N ALA A 73 11.69 -11.76 9.14
CA ALA A 73 12.84 -12.66 9.01
C ALA A 73 12.57 -13.79 8.00
N THR A 74 11.36 -14.37 8.03
CA THR A 74 10.92 -15.38 7.05
C THR A 74 10.94 -14.84 5.62
N LEU A 75 10.46 -13.60 5.40
CA LEU A 75 10.49 -12.95 4.10
C LEU A 75 11.91 -12.69 3.61
N LEU A 76 12.79 -12.22 4.49
CA LEU A 76 14.21 -12.00 4.19
C LEU A 76 14.94 -13.30 3.84
N ALA A 77 14.67 -14.38 4.56
CA ALA A 77 15.23 -15.71 4.26
C ALA A 77 14.74 -16.24 2.90
N ALA A 78 13.44 -16.02 2.59
CA ALA A 78 12.83 -16.44 1.33
C ALA A 78 13.29 -15.62 0.12
N SER A 79 13.68 -14.36 0.34
CA SER A 79 14.17 -13.41 -0.66
C SER A 79 15.15 -12.41 -0.03
N PRO A 80 16.45 -12.74 0.03
CA PRO A 80 17.47 -11.88 0.63
C PRO A 80 17.67 -10.54 -0.13
N PHE A 81 17.26 -10.50 -1.39
CA PHE A 81 17.34 -9.30 -2.24
C PHE A 81 16.04 -9.08 -3.01
N VAL A 82 15.60 -7.84 -3.07
CA VAL A 82 14.52 -7.40 -3.94
C VAL A 82 14.92 -6.10 -4.62
N ASP A 83 14.44 -5.91 -5.83
CA ASP A 83 14.62 -4.66 -6.58
C ASP A 83 13.55 -3.64 -6.19
N ILE A 84 12.36 -4.12 -5.91
CA ILE A 84 11.17 -3.32 -5.61
C ILE A 84 10.57 -3.81 -4.30
N LEU A 85 10.37 -2.91 -3.34
CA LEU A 85 9.65 -3.17 -2.10
C LEU A 85 8.40 -2.30 -2.06
N VAL A 86 7.22 -2.94 -2.01
CA VAL A 86 5.94 -2.25 -1.81
C VAL A 86 5.41 -2.55 -0.40
N ASN A 87 5.54 -1.58 0.48
CA ASN A 87 5.01 -1.61 1.84
C ASN A 87 3.53 -1.22 1.81
N ASN A 88 2.65 -2.20 1.58
CA ASN A 88 1.21 -2.01 1.48
C ASN A 88 0.43 -2.52 2.70
N LEU A 89 1.07 -3.32 3.58
CA LEU A 89 0.38 -3.81 4.77
C LEU A 89 -0.17 -2.66 5.62
N GLY A 90 -1.44 -2.79 6.03
CA GLY A 90 -2.08 -1.82 6.90
C GLY A 90 -3.44 -2.28 7.39
N ILE A 91 -3.83 -1.75 8.52
CA ILE A 91 -5.16 -1.87 9.12
C ILE A 91 -5.79 -0.49 9.29
N TYR A 92 -7.11 -0.43 9.30
CA TYR A 92 -7.88 0.78 9.55
C TYR A 92 -9.21 0.41 10.26
N GLU A 93 -9.68 1.32 11.08
CA GLU A 93 -11.01 1.24 11.71
C GLU A 93 -11.48 2.63 12.11
N ILE A 94 -12.79 2.78 12.31
CA ILE A 94 -13.38 3.97 12.92
C ILE A 94 -13.42 3.76 14.43
N LYS A 95 -12.91 4.75 15.19
CA LYS A 95 -12.96 4.73 16.64
C LYS A 95 -12.94 6.16 17.17
N ASN A 96 -13.83 6.45 18.15
CA ASN A 96 -13.80 7.75 18.81
C ASN A 96 -12.49 7.93 19.57
N PHE A 97 -11.97 9.14 19.58
CA PHE A 97 -10.67 9.42 20.19
C PHE A 97 -10.59 8.98 21.67
N ILE A 98 -11.65 9.20 22.44
CA ILE A 98 -11.70 8.84 23.86
C ILE A 98 -11.71 7.32 24.12
N ASP A 99 -12.06 6.53 23.09
CA ASP A 99 -12.11 5.06 23.16
C ASP A 99 -10.82 4.40 22.63
N ILE A 100 -9.90 5.18 22.03
CA ILE A 100 -8.62 4.67 21.51
C ILE A 100 -7.69 4.40 22.69
N THR A 101 -7.38 3.13 22.92
CA THR A 101 -6.49 2.71 24.00
C THR A 101 -5.01 2.82 23.59
N ASP A 102 -4.11 2.82 24.58
CA ASP A 102 -2.65 2.73 24.32
C ASP A 102 -2.28 1.49 23.51
N GLU A 103 -3.03 0.38 23.69
CA GLU A 103 -2.83 -0.85 22.93
C GLU A 103 -3.22 -0.67 21.47
N ASP A 104 -4.30 0.04 21.18
CA ASP A 104 -4.67 0.40 19.81
C ASP A 104 -3.55 1.23 19.15
N TRP A 105 -3.04 2.27 19.82
CA TRP A 105 -1.93 3.07 19.31
C TRP A 105 -0.72 2.21 18.98
N ARG A 106 -0.29 1.30 19.87
CA ARG A 106 0.85 0.40 19.66
C ARG A 106 0.59 -0.54 18.49
N ARG A 107 -0.60 -1.16 18.44
CA ARG A 107 -1.00 -2.09 17.37
C ARG A 107 -0.97 -1.42 16.00
N TYR A 108 -1.55 -0.23 15.89
CA TYR A 108 -1.56 0.53 14.65
C TYR A 108 -0.16 0.94 14.21
N PHE A 109 0.66 1.37 15.14
CA PHE A 109 2.04 1.75 14.86
C PHE A 109 2.87 0.54 14.42
N GLU A 110 2.76 -0.59 15.11
CA GLU A 110 3.48 -1.82 14.76
C GLU A 110 3.12 -2.30 13.35
N ILE A 111 1.82 -2.41 13.05
CA ILE A 111 1.35 -2.98 11.79
C ILE A 111 1.57 -2.00 10.63
N ASN A 112 1.17 -0.73 10.77
CA ASN A 112 1.16 0.21 9.66
C ASN A 112 2.50 0.91 9.44
N VAL A 113 3.34 1.03 10.48
CA VAL A 113 4.58 1.82 10.41
C VAL A 113 5.81 0.94 10.52
N LEU A 114 5.97 0.21 11.64
CA LEU A 114 7.19 -0.55 11.91
C LEU A 114 7.38 -1.71 10.94
N SER A 115 6.30 -2.35 10.47
CA SER A 115 6.41 -3.41 9.46
C SER A 115 7.13 -2.94 8.20
N GLY A 116 6.72 -1.80 7.66
CA GLY A 116 7.33 -1.21 6.47
C GLY A 116 8.74 -0.67 6.72
N ALA A 117 8.96 -0.01 7.86
CA ALA A 117 10.27 0.49 8.25
C ALA A 117 11.29 -0.66 8.43
N ARG A 118 10.86 -1.80 9.01
CA ARG A 118 11.67 -3.01 9.21
C ARG A 118 12.14 -3.61 7.89
N LEU A 119 11.25 -3.80 6.93
CA LEU A 119 11.58 -4.33 5.61
C LEU A 119 12.41 -3.33 4.79
N ALA A 120 12.06 -2.03 4.82
CA ALA A 120 12.85 -1.00 4.17
C ALA A 120 14.29 -0.99 4.70
N ARG A 121 14.50 -1.00 6.01
CA ARG A 121 15.82 -1.07 6.63
C ARG A 121 16.62 -2.29 6.17
N ALA A 122 15.95 -3.44 6.02
CA ALA A 122 16.62 -4.68 5.64
C ALA A 122 17.12 -4.68 4.19
N TYR A 123 16.33 -4.12 3.25
CA TYR A 123 16.69 -4.12 1.82
C TYR A 123 17.48 -2.89 1.37
N PHE A 124 17.40 -1.78 2.10
CA PHE A 124 17.92 -0.49 1.68
C PHE A 124 19.41 -0.50 1.35
N SER A 125 20.25 -1.09 2.21
CA SER A 125 21.71 -1.16 1.99
C SER A 125 22.06 -1.95 0.72
N GLY A 126 21.37 -3.06 0.46
CA GLY A 126 21.57 -3.85 -0.76
C GLY A 126 21.17 -3.08 -2.03
N MET A 127 20.08 -2.30 -1.97
CA MET A 127 19.66 -1.42 -3.07
C MET A 127 20.69 -0.32 -3.35
N LEU A 128 21.26 0.32 -2.31
CA LEU A 128 22.31 1.32 -2.45
C LEU A 128 23.57 0.73 -3.05
N GLN A 129 24.03 -0.45 -2.60
CA GLN A 129 25.19 -1.15 -3.14
C GLN A 129 25.01 -1.50 -4.63
N LYS A 130 23.80 -1.94 -5.01
CA LYS A 130 23.45 -2.24 -6.41
C LYS A 130 23.26 -0.97 -7.25
N ASN A 131 23.21 0.21 -6.61
CA ASN A 131 22.87 1.49 -7.21
C ASN A 131 21.53 1.44 -7.98
N TRP A 132 20.55 0.65 -7.50
CA TRP A 132 19.21 0.56 -8.04
C TRP A 132 18.25 -0.03 -7.00
N GLY A 133 17.08 0.57 -6.88
CA GLY A 133 16.01 0.09 -6.01
C GLY A 133 14.80 1.00 -6.03
N ARG A 134 13.66 0.44 -5.67
CA ARG A 134 12.38 1.16 -5.49
C ARG A 134 11.76 0.76 -4.17
N ILE A 135 11.55 1.72 -3.28
CA ILE A 135 10.80 1.52 -2.05
C ILE A 135 9.55 2.39 -2.13
N ILE A 136 8.39 1.76 -2.02
CA ILE A 136 7.10 2.42 -2.16
C ILE A 136 6.27 2.13 -0.90
N PHE A 137 5.84 3.19 -0.20
CA PHE A 137 4.89 3.08 0.90
C PHE A 137 3.49 3.38 0.40
N ILE A 138 2.54 2.48 0.62
CA ILE A 138 1.13 2.75 0.37
C ILE A 138 0.56 3.43 1.62
N SER A 139 0.58 4.76 1.58
CA SER A 139 0.02 5.59 2.64
C SER A 139 -1.50 5.74 2.46
N SER A 140 -2.03 6.94 2.52
CA SER A 140 -3.45 7.28 2.32
C SER A 140 -3.59 8.80 2.18
N GLU A 141 -4.69 9.26 1.60
CA GLU A 141 -5.14 10.65 1.72
C GLU A 141 -5.27 11.08 3.19
N SER A 142 -5.60 10.12 4.07
CA SER A 142 -5.72 10.34 5.52
C SER A 142 -4.39 10.73 6.20
N GLY A 143 -3.27 10.56 5.52
CA GLY A 143 -1.97 11.08 5.97
C GLY A 143 -1.84 12.61 5.84
N PHE A 144 -2.68 13.26 5.03
CA PHE A 144 -2.79 14.71 4.87
C PHE A 144 -4.08 15.26 5.49
N VAL A 145 -5.20 14.59 5.25
CA VAL A 145 -6.52 14.99 5.73
C VAL A 145 -7.02 13.92 6.69
N THR A 146 -6.51 13.94 7.91
CA THR A 146 -6.83 12.94 8.94
C THR A 146 -8.28 13.08 9.41
N PRO A 147 -9.15 12.06 9.21
CA PRO A 147 -10.50 12.11 9.73
C PRO A 147 -10.52 12.05 11.26
N GLY A 148 -11.36 12.88 11.91
CA GLY A 148 -11.48 12.89 13.37
C GLY A 148 -11.89 11.56 13.99
N SER A 149 -12.59 10.71 13.23
CA SER A 149 -12.97 9.34 13.63
C SER A 149 -11.89 8.28 13.38
N MET A 150 -10.72 8.65 12.84
CA MET A 150 -9.63 7.72 12.46
C MET A 150 -8.25 8.31 12.78
N ILE A 151 -8.12 9.03 13.89
CA ILE A 151 -6.89 9.77 14.23
C ILE A 151 -5.68 8.85 14.33
N HIS A 152 -5.81 7.70 15.00
CA HIS A 152 -4.75 6.70 15.16
C HIS A 152 -4.30 6.10 13.80
N TYR A 153 -5.23 5.91 12.88
CA TYR A 153 -4.92 5.50 11.50
C TYR A 153 -4.18 6.62 10.73
N GLY A 154 -4.76 7.83 10.71
CA GLY A 154 -4.16 8.98 10.00
C GLY A 154 -2.74 9.28 10.49
N MET A 155 -2.50 9.24 11.79
CA MET A 155 -1.16 9.37 12.37
C MET A 155 -0.18 8.37 11.74
N THR A 156 -0.57 7.08 11.61
CA THR A 156 0.32 6.08 11.00
C THR A 156 0.60 6.35 9.53
N LYS A 157 -0.39 6.87 8.80
CA LYS A 157 -0.24 7.21 7.38
C LYS A 157 0.65 8.45 7.18
N THR A 158 0.58 9.44 8.07
CA THR A 158 1.52 10.56 8.12
C THR A 158 2.95 10.09 8.46
N ALA A 159 3.08 9.17 9.42
CA ALA A 159 4.40 8.60 9.78
C ALA A 159 5.07 7.90 8.59
N GLN A 160 4.31 7.19 7.75
CA GLN A 160 4.84 6.58 6.53
C GLN A 160 5.40 7.63 5.55
N LEU A 161 4.74 8.81 5.42
CA LEU A 161 5.23 9.91 4.58
C LEU A 161 6.58 10.43 5.10
N ALA A 162 6.70 10.64 6.41
CA ALA A 162 7.94 11.09 7.03
C ALA A 162 9.09 10.09 6.83
N ILE A 163 8.83 8.79 7.03
CA ILE A 163 9.82 7.73 6.80
C ILE A 163 10.25 7.70 5.34
N SER A 164 9.29 7.70 4.41
CA SER A 164 9.56 7.70 2.98
C SER A 164 10.41 8.89 2.56
N ARG A 165 10.05 10.09 3.01
CA ARG A 165 10.81 11.31 2.71
C ARG A 165 12.22 11.26 3.29
N GLY A 166 12.37 10.83 4.55
CA GLY A 166 13.68 10.70 5.20
C GLY A 166 14.59 9.68 4.53
N LEU A 167 14.06 8.53 4.11
CA LEU A 167 14.82 7.54 3.35
C LEU A 167 15.21 8.10 1.97
N GLY A 168 14.35 8.87 1.31
CA GLY A 168 14.65 9.55 0.05
C GLY A 168 15.88 10.46 0.16
N GLU A 169 16.06 11.18 1.28
CA GLU A 169 17.26 12.00 1.51
C GLU A 169 18.55 11.18 1.53
N MET A 170 18.48 9.94 1.98
CA MET A 170 19.63 9.04 2.07
C MET A 170 20.03 8.43 0.71
N THR A 171 19.24 8.63 -0.35
CA THR A 171 19.50 8.09 -1.69
C THR A 171 20.23 9.06 -2.61
N LYS A 172 20.67 10.22 -2.13
CA LYS A 172 21.34 11.27 -2.93
C LYS A 172 22.48 10.71 -3.76
N GLY A 173 22.50 11.03 -5.05
CA GLY A 173 23.55 10.58 -5.98
C GLY A 173 23.43 9.13 -6.45
N THR A 174 22.36 8.42 -6.07
CA THR A 174 22.12 7.03 -6.49
C THR A 174 20.91 6.93 -7.45
N LYS A 175 20.68 5.73 -7.98
CA LYS A 175 19.46 5.40 -8.77
C LYS A 175 18.35 4.77 -7.91
N VAL A 176 18.50 4.76 -6.60
CA VAL A 176 17.45 4.29 -5.66
C VAL A 176 16.44 5.40 -5.44
N THR A 177 15.15 5.08 -5.45
CA THR A 177 14.10 6.04 -5.12
C THR A 177 13.18 5.49 -4.03
N VAL A 178 12.70 6.38 -3.17
CA VAL A 178 11.75 6.08 -2.10
C VAL A 178 10.58 7.05 -2.20
N ASN A 179 9.38 6.53 -2.40
CA ASN A 179 8.18 7.34 -2.59
C ASN A 179 7.00 6.80 -1.77
N SER A 180 6.02 7.64 -1.54
CA SER A 180 4.72 7.24 -1.01
C SER A 180 3.65 7.41 -2.08
N VAL A 181 2.73 6.44 -2.16
CA VAL A 181 1.49 6.54 -2.94
C VAL A 181 0.34 6.71 -1.95
N LEU A 182 -0.57 7.63 -2.24
CA LEU A 182 -1.67 8.03 -1.37
C LEU A 182 -3.01 7.71 -2.03
N PRO A 183 -3.54 6.49 -1.82
CA PRO A 183 -4.89 6.16 -2.26
C PRO A 183 -5.95 6.98 -1.52
N GLY A 184 -7.03 7.31 -2.22
CA GLY A 184 -8.30 7.69 -1.62
C GLY A 184 -9.16 6.47 -1.27
N PRO A 185 -10.45 6.67 -0.94
CA PRO A 185 -11.37 5.57 -0.66
C PRO A 185 -11.43 4.59 -1.83
N THR A 186 -11.06 3.34 -1.55
CA THR A 186 -10.81 2.30 -2.58
C THR A 186 -11.72 1.10 -2.37
N ARG A 187 -12.22 0.53 -3.47
CA ARG A 187 -13.02 -0.71 -3.48
C ARG A 187 -12.13 -1.89 -3.12
N SER A 188 -12.24 -2.37 -1.88
CA SER A 188 -11.45 -3.48 -1.35
C SER A 188 -12.33 -4.38 -0.46
N GLU A 189 -11.81 -5.56 -0.10
CA GLU A 189 -12.48 -6.37 0.93
C GLU A 189 -12.68 -5.52 2.19
N GLY A 190 -13.88 -5.60 2.78
CA GLY A 190 -14.25 -4.85 3.98
C GLY A 190 -14.71 -3.40 3.75
N ILE A 191 -14.52 -2.81 2.55
CA ILE A 191 -15.05 -1.46 2.29
C ILE A 191 -16.57 -1.43 2.35
N VAL A 192 -17.25 -2.49 1.93
CA VAL A 192 -18.71 -2.58 1.96
C VAL A 192 -19.21 -2.51 3.40
N ASP A 193 -18.62 -3.30 4.29
CA ASP A 193 -18.98 -3.30 5.71
C ASP A 193 -18.64 -1.96 6.39
N PHE A 194 -17.50 -1.39 6.02
CA PHE A 194 -17.09 -0.06 6.46
C PHE A 194 -18.10 1.02 6.03
N LEU A 195 -18.51 1.04 4.77
CA LEU A 195 -19.49 2.01 4.27
C LEU A 195 -20.86 1.81 4.92
N LYS A 196 -21.29 0.55 5.09
CA LYS A 196 -22.55 0.22 5.81
C LYS A 196 -22.54 0.74 7.24
N SER A 197 -21.40 0.64 7.94
CA SER A 197 -21.27 1.14 9.32
C SER A 197 -21.42 2.65 9.45
N LEU A 198 -21.24 3.39 8.34
CA LEU A 198 -21.36 4.85 8.25
C LEU A 198 -22.70 5.31 7.68
N ALA A 199 -23.43 4.41 7.02
CA ALA A 199 -24.65 4.76 6.31
C ALA A 199 -25.79 5.09 7.29
N SER A 200 -26.65 6.04 6.92
CA SER A 200 -27.88 6.33 7.66
C SER A 200 -28.88 5.18 7.57
N ASP A 201 -28.80 4.36 6.53
CA ASP A 201 -29.58 3.14 6.30
C ASP A 201 -28.63 2.05 5.77
N PRO A 202 -28.14 1.12 6.64
CA PRO A 202 -27.22 0.05 6.25
C PRO A 202 -27.80 -0.96 5.26
N GLU A 203 -29.13 -1.03 5.15
CA GLU A 203 -29.85 -1.94 4.23
C GLU A 203 -30.14 -1.28 2.86
N ALA A 204 -29.76 -0.02 2.67
CA ALA A 204 -29.93 0.66 1.39
C ALA A 204 -29.09 0.00 0.28
N PRO A 205 -29.48 0.16 -1.00
CA PRO A 205 -28.65 -0.31 -2.13
C PRO A 205 -27.23 0.24 -2.05
N PRO A 206 -26.21 -0.58 -2.43
CA PRO A 206 -24.79 -0.20 -2.34
C PRO A 206 -24.47 1.16 -2.98
N GLU A 207 -25.09 1.47 -4.12
CA GLU A 207 -24.87 2.74 -4.83
C GLU A 207 -25.41 3.96 -4.06
N ARG A 208 -26.47 3.76 -3.25
CA ARG A 208 -26.98 4.80 -2.36
C ARG A 208 -26.06 5.03 -1.18
N ILE A 209 -25.56 3.96 -0.59
CA ILE A 209 -24.59 4.01 0.51
C ILE A 209 -23.31 4.70 0.05
N GLU A 210 -22.77 4.34 -1.12
CA GLU A 210 -21.58 4.94 -1.70
C GLU A 210 -21.79 6.44 -1.95
N ARG A 211 -22.90 6.84 -2.55
CA ARG A 211 -23.23 8.27 -2.77
C ARG A 211 -23.34 9.05 -1.45
N GLU A 212 -23.98 8.45 -0.42
CA GLU A 212 -24.09 9.07 0.91
C GLU A 212 -22.70 9.27 1.54
N PHE A 213 -21.82 8.26 1.44
CA PHE A 213 -20.46 8.33 1.95
C PHE A 213 -19.67 9.48 1.30
N PHE A 214 -19.74 9.63 -0.03
CA PHE A 214 -19.04 10.74 -0.68
C PHE A 214 -19.67 12.09 -0.34
N ALA A 215 -20.99 12.20 -0.28
CA ALA A 215 -21.66 13.44 0.06
C ALA A 215 -21.35 13.94 1.48
N LYS A 216 -21.23 13.03 2.47
CA LYS A 216 -21.06 13.37 3.90
C LYS A 216 -19.61 13.18 4.38
N GLY A 217 -19.00 12.09 4.03
CA GLY A 217 -17.68 11.67 4.54
C GLY A 217 -16.49 12.16 3.72
N ARG A 218 -16.68 12.36 2.42
CA ARG A 218 -15.61 12.80 1.49
C ARG A 218 -16.12 13.82 0.46
N PRO A 219 -16.73 14.94 0.90
CA PRO A 219 -17.34 15.90 -0.01
C PRO A 219 -16.33 16.57 -0.95
N SER A 220 -15.05 16.62 -0.58
CA SER A 220 -13.98 17.16 -1.43
C SER A 220 -13.58 16.23 -2.58
N SER A 221 -13.98 14.95 -2.59
CA SER A 221 -13.65 14.04 -3.69
C SER A 221 -14.18 14.58 -5.02
N LEU A 222 -13.32 14.70 -6.01
CA LEU A 222 -13.71 15.10 -7.36
C LEU A 222 -14.30 13.94 -8.17
N LEU A 223 -13.92 12.69 -7.85
CA LEU A 223 -14.45 11.48 -8.50
C LEU A 223 -15.84 11.09 -8.01
N GLN A 224 -16.19 11.38 -6.78
CA GLN A 224 -17.46 11.00 -6.13
C GLN A 224 -17.82 9.52 -6.30
N ARG A 225 -16.81 8.65 -6.34
CA ARG A 225 -16.92 7.18 -6.37
C ARG A 225 -15.71 6.54 -5.70
N LEU A 226 -15.84 5.28 -5.34
CA LEU A 226 -14.68 4.48 -4.93
C LEU A 226 -13.67 4.36 -6.07
N ILE A 227 -12.40 4.37 -5.71
CA ILE A 227 -11.28 4.10 -6.61
C ILE A 227 -11.16 2.59 -6.78
N GLU A 228 -10.94 2.10 -7.99
CA GLU A 228 -10.66 0.69 -8.19
C GLU A 228 -9.19 0.39 -7.84
N PRO A 229 -8.89 -0.77 -7.23
CA PRO A 229 -7.51 -1.15 -6.87
C PRO A 229 -6.53 -1.09 -8.05
N GLU A 230 -7.00 -1.34 -9.25
CA GLU A 230 -6.23 -1.29 -10.49
C GLU A 230 -5.78 0.13 -10.83
N GLU A 231 -6.55 1.17 -10.49
CA GLU A 231 -6.17 2.56 -10.70
C GLU A 231 -4.95 2.92 -9.84
N ILE A 232 -4.89 2.40 -8.61
CA ILE A 232 -3.73 2.54 -7.72
C ILE A 232 -2.54 1.73 -8.24
N ALA A 233 -2.79 0.49 -8.65
CA ALA A 233 -1.77 -0.41 -9.16
C ALA A 233 -1.07 0.15 -10.40
N ASN A 234 -1.77 0.89 -11.26
CA ASN A 234 -1.20 1.55 -12.43
C ASN A 234 -0.15 2.61 -12.04
N LEU A 235 -0.46 3.46 -11.04
CA LEU A 235 0.50 4.44 -10.53
C LEU A 235 1.70 3.74 -9.87
N VAL A 236 1.45 2.72 -9.04
CA VAL A 236 2.51 1.97 -8.36
C VAL A 236 3.44 1.30 -9.37
N ALA A 237 2.91 0.73 -10.45
CA ALA A 237 3.73 0.11 -11.50
C ALA A 237 4.63 1.14 -12.21
N TYR A 238 4.13 2.34 -12.50
CA TYR A 238 4.96 3.43 -13.01
C TYR A 238 6.04 3.83 -12.02
N VAL A 239 5.70 4.03 -10.75
CA VAL A 239 6.67 4.42 -9.68
C VAL A 239 7.71 3.33 -9.44
N ALA A 240 7.37 2.07 -9.63
CA ALA A 240 8.27 0.92 -9.54
C ALA A 240 9.25 0.82 -10.71
N SER A 241 8.96 1.47 -11.84
CA SER A 241 9.73 1.32 -13.08
C SER A 241 10.98 2.20 -13.12
N PRO A 242 11.96 1.88 -13.99
CA PRO A 242 13.06 2.79 -14.31
C PRO A 242 12.61 4.14 -14.88
N LEU A 243 11.44 4.19 -15.51
CA LEU A 243 10.89 5.42 -16.15
C LEU A 243 10.56 6.51 -15.12
N SER A 244 10.35 6.15 -13.85
CA SER A 244 10.08 7.08 -12.75
C SER A 244 11.36 7.62 -12.07
N SER A 245 12.50 7.56 -12.72
CA SER A 245 13.81 7.87 -12.12
C SER A 245 13.96 9.29 -11.56
N ALA A 246 13.16 10.24 -12.04
CA ALA A 246 13.12 11.62 -11.53
C ALA A 246 12.16 11.81 -10.35
N THR A 247 11.40 10.77 -9.96
CA THR A 247 10.45 10.81 -8.86
C THR A 247 11.06 10.17 -7.62
N ASN A 248 11.48 11.00 -6.65
CA ASN A 248 12.11 10.54 -5.42
C ASN A 248 11.71 11.43 -4.23
N GLY A 249 11.42 10.83 -3.09
CA GLY A 249 10.95 11.52 -1.88
C GLY A 249 9.56 12.14 -2.02
N ALA A 250 8.78 11.71 -3.01
CA ALA A 250 7.48 12.26 -3.35
C ALA A 250 6.33 11.57 -2.59
N ALA A 251 5.25 12.33 -2.36
CA ALA A 251 3.96 11.87 -1.92
C ALA A 251 2.97 11.96 -3.11
N LEU A 252 2.76 10.85 -3.80
CA LEU A 252 2.02 10.80 -5.06
C LEU A 252 0.56 10.44 -4.81
N ARG A 253 -0.34 11.33 -5.18
CA ARG A 253 -1.77 11.16 -4.94
C ARG A 253 -2.43 10.34 -6.04
N VAL A 254 -3.29 9.41 -5.62
CA VAL A 254 -4.26 8.69 -6.43
C VAL A 254 -5.54 8.60 -5.59
N ASP A 255 -6.01 9.78 -5.18
CA ASP A 255 -7.03 9.97 -4.13
C ASP A 255 -8.37 10.47 -4.69
N GLY A 256 -8.48 10.62 -6.00
CA GLY A 256 -9.70 11.14 -6.62
C GLY A 256 -10.00 12.60 -6.27
N GLY A 257 -8.99 13.36 -5.85
CA GLY A 257 -9.13 14.77 -5.46
C GLY A 257 -9.69 14.96 -4.06
N VAL A 258 -9.56 13.98 -3.16
CA VAL A 258 -10.00 14.10 -1.76
C VAL A 258 -9.18 15.15 -1.01
N ILE A 259 -7.87 15.21 -1.25
CA ILE A 259 -7.01 16.23 -0.66
C ILE A 259 -7.21 17.56 -1.41
N PRO A 260 -7.78 18.60 -0.77
CA PRO A 260 -8.18 19.83 -1.46
C PRO A 260 -7.04 20.86 -1.61
N THR A 261 -5.80 20.41 -1.66
CA THR A 261 -4.61 21.27 -1.82
C THR A 261 -3.94 21.02 -3.15
N ILE A 262 -3.21 22.02 -3.66
CA ILE A 262 -2.47 21.92 -4.93
C ILE A 262 -1.07 21.33 -4.80
N GLY A 263 -0.61 21.08 -3.58
CA GLY A 263 0.69 20.49 -3.28
C GLY A 263 0.66 19.62 -2.04
#